data_410811ca696fbf93b82f89f6b7f26b80
#
_entry.id   410811ca696fbf93b82f89f6b7f26b80
#
_cell.length_a   1.000
_cell.length_b   1.000
_cell.length_c   1.000
_cell.angle_alpha   90.00
_cell.angle_beta   90.00
_cell.angle_gamma   90.00
#
_symmetry.space_group_name_H-M   'P 1'
#
loop_
_entity.id
_entity.type
_entity.pdbx_description
1 polymer ?
#
loop_
_entity_poly.entity_id
_entity_poly.type
_entity_poly.pdbx_seq_one_letter_code
_entity_poly.pdbx_strand_id
1 'polypeptide(L)'
;MKASKKRGFTIIELVIVIAVIAILAAVLIPTFANIIQKANVANDVALARNMNTILIADEATNGRSTDMYDVLIALEQGGFKLENLNPRADGNVFAWDKANNQIVYLEKGSTKPIFQAKEIGNNKGDLYITTRKAEVFADYPGYSYYFASDISGNITLDEGSCLDTGEFALNGNVSVKTNKDVEIHGTINGTITVDSANGKITNYSVVNNVVIVNTAPTSYHERGHVAAMEIQNSLKGKVVLENDAYVEKLTNNRTNGTVESKGYVKAVDDNSSDKTSVTANPSEYVLEIGTYDQLVNFRNKVNAGASYSGTTVKLTADIDISERAWTPIGAVYRRDINAKSSVFQGTFDGQGHKITGLTNTGFKISSVFSGGNDTTPEGYKEYVFGLFGSVYNATIKDIVMANVNIDLACDEKEKVVGDSVGAIVGFAAGNKETGVTIENCEVLSGSIVGYDAVAGIVGRSYSGKITIENCKNAATVSAIRRACGILGYTNTSYIKDGGSAAIKNCTNSGNVKQTCTPDTDPAGKENLSYYQVAGLAICGGKDSVEITITGSVNNGTITLTANGKQDKTVLYSEKK
;
A
#
# COMPACT_ATOMS: atom_id res chain seq x y z
N MET A 1 -27.25 50.41 60.11
CA MET A 1 -27.19 49.68 58.85
C MET A 1 -28.42 48.82 58.70
N LYS A 2 -29.36 49.17 57.77
CA LYS A 2 -30.54 48.28 57.50
C LYS A 2 -30.12 47.17 56.55
N ALA A 3 -30.20 45.92 57.01
CA ALA A 3 -29.96 44.73 56.19
C ALA A 3 -31.09 44.63 55.14
N SER A 4 -30.73 44.82 53.89
CA SER A 4 -31.63 44.56 52.78
C SER A 4 -31.93 43.04 52.73
N LYS A 5 -33.16 42.65 53.04
CA LYS A 5 -33.66 41.28 52.83
C LYS A 5 -33.70 41.02 51.31
N LYS A 6 -32.75 40.23 50.82
CA LYS A 6 -32.85 39.65 49.50
C LYS A 6 -34.11 38.77 49.44
N ARG A 7 -35.11 39.18 48.66
CA ARG A 7 -36.28 38.34 48.38
C ARG A 7 -35.80 37.15 47.54
N GLY A 8 -35.95 35.95 48.03
CA GLY A 8 -35.74 34.73 47.25
C GLY A 8 -36.90 34.54 46.25
N PHE A 9 -36.61 33.91 45.13
CA PHE A 9 -37.65 33.51 44.15
C PHE A 9 -38.68 32.61 44.78
N THR A 10 -39.94 32.85 44.47
CA THR A 10 -41.03 31.94 44.86
C THR A 10 -41.04 30.70 43.95
N ILE A 11 -41.54 29.57 44.44
CA ILE A 11 -41.67 28.34 43.63
C ILE A 11 -42.52 28.58 42.38
N ILE A 12 -43.54 29.43 42.48
CA ILE A 12 -44.41 29.81 41.36
C ILE A 12 -43.66 30.59 40.26
N GLU A 13 -42.85 31.55 40.65
CA GLU A 13 -42.00 32.30 39.70
C GLU A 13 -41.00 31.37 39.00
N LEU A 14 -40.42 30.43 39.72
CA LEU A 14 -39.52 29.43 39.13
C LEU A 14 -40.25 28.52 38.14
N VAL A 15 -41.46 28.04 38.50
CA VAL A 15 -42.27 27.17 37.60
C VAL A 15 -42.70 27.92 36.34
N ILE A 16 -43.10 29.18 36.46
CA ILE A 16 -43.47 29.99 35.29
C ILE A 16 -42.26 30.21 34.38
N VAL A 17 -41.09 30.51 34.93
CA VAL A 17 -39.85 30.70 34.16
C VAL A 17 -39.46 29.38 33.42
N ILE A 18 -39.52 28.23 34.11
CA ILE A 18 -39.23 26.95 33.50
C ILE A 18 -40.24 26.64 32.40
N ALA A 19 -41.52 26.91 32.62
CA ALA A 19 -42.56 26.70 31.61
C ALA A 19 -42.35 27.57 30.35
N VAL A 20 -42.00 28.83 30.52
CA VAL A 20 -41.70 29.75 29.41
C VAL A 20 -40.46 29.31 28.67
N ILE A 21 -39.39 28.93 29.38
CA ILE A 21 -38.16 28.41 28.75
C ILE A 21 -38.46 27.12 27.97
N ALA A 22 -39.26 26.20 28.54
CA ALA A 22 -39.64 24.95 27.87
C ALA A 22 -40.42 25.21 26.55
N ILE A 23 -41.37 26.16 26.56
CA ILE A 23 -42.12 26.55 25.36
C ILE A 23 -41.21 27.20 24.33
N LEU A 24 -40.36 28.12 24.75
CA LEU A 24 -39.40 28.76 23.85
C LEU A 24 -38.42 27.73 23.27
N ALA A 25 -37.90 26.81 24.09
CA ALA A 25 -36.98 25.75 23.64
C ALA A 25 -37.67 24.80 22.65
N ALA A 26 -38.94 24.45 22.88
CA ALA A 26 -39.70 23.58 21.98
C ALA A 26 -39.88 24.15 20.57
N VAL A 27 -39.88 25.47 20.42
CA VAL A 27 -40.03 26.15 19.11
C VAL A 27 -38.65 26.51 18.54
N LEU A 28 -37.73 27.01 19.36
CA LEU A 28 -36.43 27.50 18.90
C LEU A 28 -35.48 26.36 18.49
N ILE A 29 -35.45 25.26 19.25
CA ILE A 29 -34.52 24.15 18.95
C ILE A 29 -34.75 23.56 17.56
N PRO A 30 -35.98 23.18 17.14
CA PRO A 30 -36.22 22.69 15.78
C PRO A 30 -35.93 23.74 14.70
N THR A 31 -36.22 25.02 14.98
CA THR A 31 -35.96 26.12 14.03
C THR A 31 -34.47 26.32 13.82
N PHE A 32 -33.67 26.33 14.88
CA PHE A 32 -32.21 26.43 14.78
C PHE A 32 -31.61 25.19 14.11
N ALA A 33 -32.09 23.98 14.44
CA ALA A 33 -31.63 22.75 13.78
C ALA A 33 -31.85 22.81 12.26
N ASN A 34 -33.02 23.28 11.81
CA ASN A 34 -33.31 23.46 10.38
C ASN A 34 -32.43 24.53 9.71
N ILE A 35 -32.11 25.63 10.41
CA ILE A 35 -31.21 26.65 9.88
C ILE A 35 -29.80 26.12 9.76
N ILE A 36 -29.30 25.40 10.77
CA ILE A 36 -27.98 24.76 10.76
C ILE A 36 -27.90 23.75 9.62
N GLN A 37 -28.91 22.90 9.45
CA GLN A 37 -28.95 21.91 8.36
C GLN A 37 -28.89 22.59 6.98
N LYS A 38 -29.66 23.65 6.75
CA LYS A 38 -29.61 24.42 5.50
C LYS A 38 -28.24 25.06 5.27
N ALA A 39 -27.62 25.58 6.32
CA ALA A 39 -26.28 26.16 6.23
C ALA A 39 -25.22 25.09 5.91
N ASN A 40 -25.34 23.90 6.51
CA ASN A 40 -24.49 22.75 6.21
C ASN A 40 -24.60 22.33 4.75
N VAL A 41 -25.84 22.15 4.25
CA VAL A 41 -26.09 21.82 2.84
C VAL A 41 -25.49 22.86 1.90
N ALA A 42 -25.65 24.15 2.19
CA ALA A 42 -25.06 25.23 1.37
C ALA A 42 -23.52 25.17 1.34
N ASN A 43 -22.89 24.89 2.48
CA ASN A 43 -21.45 24.69 2.56
C ASN A 43 -20.99 23.48 1.76
N ASP A 44 -21.70 22.36 1.85
CA ASP A 44 -21.36 21.12 1.14
C ASP A 44 -21.51 21.29 -0.38
N VAL A 45 -22.51 22.03 -0.84
CA VAL A 45 -22.63 22.43 -2.26
C VAL A 45 -21.43 23.28 -2.70
N ALA A 46 -20.97 24.21 -1.87
CA ALA A 46 -19.79 25.01 -2.18
C ALA A 46 -18.52 24.14 -2.24
N LEU A 47 -18.38 23.17 -1.34
CA LEU A 47 -17.28 22.19 -1.37
C LEU A 47 -17.33 21.36 -2.64
N ALA A 48 -18.48 20.83 -3.03
CA ALA A 48 -18.63 20.06 -4.26
C ALA A 48 -18.24 20.86 -5.52
N ARG A 49 -18.59 22.16 -5.56
CA ARG A 49 -18.16 23.06 -6.65
C ARG A 49 -16.64 23.25 -6.68
N ASN A 50 -16.02 23.44 -5.52
CA ASN A 50 -14.57 23.59 -5.42
C ASN A 50 -13.86 22.31 -5.87
N MET A 51 -14.30 21.13 -5.43
CA MET A 51 -13.77 19.85 -5.87
C MET A 51 -13.87 19.70 -7.39
N ASN A 52 -15.02 20.05 -7.99
CA ASN A 52 -15.16 20.02 -9.45
C ASN A 52 -14.25 20.99 -10.18
N THR A 53 -13.98 22.17 -9.61
CA THR A 53 -13.03 23.13 -10.18
C THR A 53 -11.62 22.53 -10.20
N ILE A 54 -11.22 21.85 -9.13
CA ILE A 54 -9.93 21.13 -9.05
C ILE A 54 -9.86 20.01 -10.10
N LEU A 55 -10.88 19.16 -10.19
CA LEU A 55 -10.91 18.06 -11.16
C LEU A 55 -10.85 18.55 -12.62
N ILE A 56 -11.52 19.66 -12.94
CA ILE A 56 -11.44 20.25 -14.28
C ILE A 56 -10.04 20.77 -14.58
N ALA A 57 -9.38 21.41 -13.60
CA ALA A 57 -8.01 21.89 -13.76
C ALA A 57 -7.02 20.73 -13.89
N ASP A 58 -7.19 19.67 -13.12
CA ASP A 58 -6.37 18.46 -13.20
C ASP A 58 -6.56 17.73 -14.52
N GLU A 59 -7.80 17.53 -14.98
CA GLU A 59 -8.12 16.91 -16.28
C GLU A 59 -7.46 17.65 -17.45
N ALA A 60 -7.35 18.97 -17.38
CA ALA A 60 -6.69 19.78 -18.40
C ALA A 60 -5.15 19.60 -18.42
N THR A 61 -4.55 19.17 -17.33
CA THR A 61 -3.10 19.04 -17.16
C THR A 61 -2.63 17.60 -17.26
N ASN A 62 -3.32 16.70 -16.57
CA ASN A 62 -2.93 15.30 -16.32
C ASN A 62 -3.83 14.29 -17.07
N GLY A 63 -4.88 14.77 -17.74
CA GLY A 63 -5.88 13.89 -18.31
C GLY A 63 -7.00 13.55 -17.34
N ARG A 64 -7.95 12.77 -17.83
CA ARG A 64 -9.14 12.40 -17.05
C ARG A 64 -8.81 11.34 -16.00
N SER A 65 -9.32 11.50 -14.78
CA SER A 65 -9.23 10.48 -13.72
C SER A 65 -9.85 9.15 -14.19
N THR A 66 -9.15 8.07 -13.98
CA THR A 66 -9.56 6.72 -14.39
C THR A 66 -10.20 5.92 -13.27
N ASP A 67 -9.83 6.23 -12.04
CA ASP A 67 -10.36 5.62 -10.82
C ASP A 67 -10.49 6.65 -9.68
N MET A 68 -11.02 6.22 -8.55
CA MET A 68 -11.24 7.10 -7.39
C MET A 68 -9.92 7.53 -6.73
N TYR A 69 -8.85 6.76 -6.89
CA TYR A 69 -7.53 7.11 -6.39
C TYR A 69 -7.00 8.37 -7.10
N ASP A 70 -7.10 8.44 -8.43
CA ASP A 70 -6.72 9.63 -9.21
C ASP A 70 -7.51 10.87 -8.74
N VAL A 71 -8.81 10.71 -8.50
CA VAL A 71 -9.67 11.79 -7.98
C VAL A 71 -9.17 12.32 -6.65
N LEU A 72 -8.81 11.42 -5.71
CA LEU A 72 -8.33 11.83 -4.39
C LEU A 72 -6.96 12.55 -4.48
N ILE A 73 -6.09 12.06 -5.36
CA ILE A 73 -4.81 12.73 -5.66
C ILE A 73 -5.04 14.13 -6.20
N ALA A 74 -5.87 14.27 -7.23
CA ALA A 74 -6.17 15.55 -7.84
C ALA A 74 -6.71 16.54 -6.80
N LEU A 75 -7.65 16.10 -5.96
CA LEU A 75 -8.23 16.93 -4.90
C LEU A 75 -7.17 17.41 -3.89
N GLU A 76 -6.26 16.54 -3.46
CA GLU A 76 -5.26 16.93 -2.48
C GLU A 76 -4.16 17.81 -3.09
N GLN A 77 -3.74 17.54 -4.30
CA GLN A 77 -2.82 18.41 -5.06
C GLN A 77 -3.42 19.80 -5.29
N GLY A 78 -4.73 19.86 -5.51
CA GLY A 78 -5.49 21.10 -5.58
C GLY A 78 -5.69 21.80 -4.23
N GLY A 79 -5.11 21.27 -3.15
CA GLY A 79 -5.16 21.84 -1.80
C GLY A 79 -6.41 21.47 -0.99
N PHE A 80 -7.21 20.52 -1.48
CA PHE A 80 -8.35 20.00 -0.72
C PHE A 80 -7.87 18.97 0.31
N LYS A 81 -8.27 19.14 1.57
CA LYS A 81 -7.93 18.17 2.61
C LYS A 81 -8.90 17.00 2.57
N LEU A 82 -8.39 15.78 2.45
CA LEU A 82 -9.21 14.56 2.40
C LEU A 82 -10.09 14.37 3.64
N GLU A 83 -9.70 14.91 4.80
CA GLU A 83 -10.54 14.93 6.00
C GLU A 83 -11.88 15.67 5.81
N ASN A 84 -11.97 16.58 4.82
CA ASN A 84 -13.17 17.34 4.46
C ASN A 84 -14.06 16.64 3.42
N LEU A 85 -13.74 15.39 3.02
CA LEU A 85 -14.59 14.61 2.11
C LEU A 85 -15.95 14.21 2.70
N ASN A 86 -16.11 14.32 4.02
CA ASN A 86 -17.40 14.06 4.65
C ASN A 86 -18.27 15.32 4.61
N PRO A 87 -19.49 15.28 4.07
CA PRO A 87 -20.44 16.37 4.17
C PRO A 87 -20.73 16.76 5.62
N ARG A 88 -21.05 18.03 5.85
CA ARG A 88 -21.48 18.56 7.15
C ARG A 88 -22.96 18.26 7.43
N ALA A 89 -23.77 18.16 6.38
CA ALA A 89 -25.15 17.74 6.50
C ALA A 89 -25.21 16.23 6.75
N ASP A 90 -25.85 15.85 7.85
CA ASP A 90 -25.88 14.48 8.35
C ASP A 90 -26.56 13.53 7.36
N GLY A 91 -25.90 12.40 7.09
CA GLY A 91 -26.38 11.34 6.19
C GLY A 91 -26.20 11.62 4.69
N ASN A 92 -25.87 12.84 4.27
CA ASN A 92 -25.56 13.16 2.87
C ASN A 92 -24.16 12.68 2.50
N VAL A 93 -23.88 12.50 1.19
CA VAL A 93 -22.57 12.03 0.71
C VAL A 93 -22.11 12.81 -0.51
N PHE A 94 -20.79 12.88 -0.68
CA PHE A 94 -20.17 13.15 -1.96
C PHE A 94 -19.96 11.83 -2.70
N ALA A 95 -20.22 11.84 -4.00
CA ALA A 95 -19.92 10.71 -4.87
C ALA A 95 -19.19 11.20 -6.13
N TRP A 96 -18.22 10.41 -6.59
CA TRP A 96 -17.60 10.66 -7.88
C TRP A 96 -18.41 9.96 -8.97
N ASP A 97 -18.92 10.74 -9.90
CA ASP A 97 -19.53 10.26 -11.14
C ASP A 97 -18.43 9.96 -12.16
N LYS A 98 -18.08 8.69 -12.28
CA LYS A 98 -17.04 8.20 -13.18
C LYS A 98 -17.35 8.56 -14.64
N ALA A 99 -18.63 8.53 -15.04
CA ALA A 99 -19.04 8.79 -16.43
C ALA A 99 -18.80 10.24 -16.86
N ASN A 100 -18.88 11.20 -15.95
CA ASN A 100 -18.70 12.62 -16.24
C ASN A 100 -17.46 13.26 -15.62
N ASN A 101 -16.66 12.50 -14.86
CA ASN A 101 -15.52 12.97 -14.07
C ASN A 101 -15.88 14.18 -13.18
N GLN A 102 -16.92 14.03 -12.36
CA GLN A 102 -17.41 15.11 -11.50
C GLN A 102 -17.73 14.58 -10.09
N ILE A 103 -17.63 15.45 -9.10
CA ILE A 103 -18.20 15.21 -7.78
C ILE A 103 -19.65 15.67 -7.76
N VAL A 104 -20.52 14.79 -7.36
CA VAL A 104 -21.94 15.06 -7.11
C VAL A 104 -22.19 15.05 -5.60
N TYR A 105 -23.20 15.81 -5.16
CA TYR A 105 -23.62 15.85 -3.77
C TYR A 105 -25.03 15.27 -3.65
N LEU A 106 -25.16 14.18 -2.92
CA LEU A 106 -26.39 13.40 -2.80
C LEU A 106 -27.02 13.60 -1.42
N GLU A 107 -28.36 13.74 -1.40
CA GLU A 107 -29.15 13.71 -0.19
C GLU A 107 -29.30 12.28 0.34
N LYS A 108 -29.36 12.12 1.66
CA LYS A 108 -29.55 10.82 2.32
C LYS A 108 -30.70 10.01 1.70
N GLY A 109 -30.38 8.80 1.24
CA GLY A 109 -31.33 7.87 0.65
C GLY A 109 -31.97 8.32 -0.68
N SER A 110 -31.52 9.45 -1.24
CA SER A 110 -32.07 10.00 -2.49
C SER A 110 -31.18 9.65 -3.68
N THR A 111 -31.83 9.35 -4.82
CA THR A 111 -31.13 9.22 -6.12
C THR A 111 -30.98 10.55 -6.84
N LYS A 112 -31.59 11.63 -6.32
CA LYS A 112 -31.48 12.97 -6.91
C LYS A 112 -30.34 13.73 -6.25
N PRO A 113 -29.39 14.24 -7.04
CA PRO A 113 -28.33 15.06 -6.49
C PRO A 113 -28.86 16.42 -6.02
N ILE A 114 -28.38 16.88 -4.86
CA ILE A 114 -28.54 18.26 -4.42
C ILE A 114 -27.69 19.18 -5.31
N PHE A 115 -26.54 18.65 -5.75
CA PHE A 115 -25.65 19.34 -6.68
C PHE A 115 -25.04 18.36 -7.66
N GLN A 116 -25.01 18.75 -8.94
CA GLN A 116 -24.28 18.14 -10.04
C GLN A 116 -23.90 19.22 -11.05
N ALA A 117 -22.75 19.09 -11.69
CA ALA A 117 -22.34 19.99 -12.76
C ALA A 117 -22.86 19.55 -14.12
N LYS A 118 -22.94 18.23 -14.34
CA LYS A 118 -23.52 17.57 -15.52
C LYS A 118 -24.54 16.53 -15.04
N GLU A 119 -25.54 16.24 -15.85
CA GLU A 119 -26.56 15.24 -15.51
C GLU A 119 -25.92 13.85 -15.32
N ILE A 120 -26.24 13.20 -14.19
CA ILE A 120 -25.75 11.85 -13.89
C ILE A 120 -26.52 10.81 -14.70
N GLY A 121 -25.83 9.70 -15.01
CA GLY A 121 -26.45 8.53 -15.65
C GLY A 121 -27.41 7.77 -14.71
N ASN A 122 -28.11 6.80 -15.27
CA ASN A 122 -29.06 5.98 -14.52
C ASN A 122 -28.42 4.80 -13.76
N ASN A 123 -27.14 4.53 -14.01
CA ASN A 123 -26.42 3.44 -13.37
C ASN A 123 -25.78 3.93 -12.05
N LYS A 124 -26.35 3.52 -10.92
CA LYS A 124 -25.84 3.86 -9.59
C LYS A 124 -24.41 3.35 -9.36
N GLY A 125 -24.05 2.22 -9.97
CA GLY A 125 -22.70 1.62 -9.86
C GLY A 125 -21.58 2.50 -10.44
N ASP A 126 -21.92 3.49 -11.29
CA ASP A 126 -20.95 4.47 -11.80
C ASP A 126 -20.67 5.62 -10.83
N LEU A 127 -21.40 5.68 -9.71
CA LEU A 127 -21.25 6.67 -8.66
C LEU A 127 -20.51 6.07 -7.47
N TYR A 128 -19.29 6.51 -7.25
CA TYR A 128 -18.41 6.04 -6.18
C TYR A 128 -18.57 6.93 -4.95
N ILE A 129 -19.23 6.41 -3.93
CA ILE A 129 -19.41 7.10 -2.64
C ILE A 129 -18.14 6.95 -1.83
N THR A 130 -17.63 8.07 -1.35
CA THR A 130 -16.48 8.14 -0.47
C THR A 130 -16.91 8.60 0.90
N THR A 131 -16.62 7.81 1.93
CA THR A 131 -16.93 8.14 3.33
C THR A 131 -15.91 7.51 4.28
N ARG A 132 -15.93 7.99 5.53
CA ARG A 132 -15.17 7.44 6.66
C ARG A 132 -16.05 6.65 7.64
N LYS A 133 -17.32 6.42 7.29
CA LYS A 133 -18.31 5.80 8.18
C LYS A 133 -19.04 4.67 7.47
N ALA A 134 -18.92 3.44 7.97
CA ALA A 134 -19.54 2.26 7.37
C ALA A 134 -21.07 2.35 7.32
N GLU A 135 -21.70 2.94 8.33
CA GLU A 135 -23.16 3.08 8.40
C GLU A 135 -23.76 3.89 7.27
N VAL A 136 -22.98 4.79 6.65
CA VAL A 136 -23.46 5.60 5.51
C VAL A 136 -23.75 4.73 4.30
N PHE A 137 -23.03 3.64 4.08
CA PHE A 137 -23.22 2.78 2.92
C PHE A 137 -24.61 2.12 2.88
N ALA A 138 -25.18 1.83 4.06
CA ALA A 138 -26.52 1.24 4.14
C ALA A 138 -27.64 2.14 3.59
N ASP A 139 -27.42 3.46 3.56
CA ASP A 139 -28.37 4.42 3.02
C ASP A 139 -28.31 4.54 1.47
N TYR A 140 -27.30 3.93 0.84
CA TYR A 140 -27.02 4.06 -0.59
C TYR A 140 -26.81 2.70 -1.29
N PRO A 141 -27.82 1.81 -1.29
CA PRO A 141 -27.69 0.50 -1.94
C PRO A 141 -27.52 0.63 -3.46
N GLY A 142 -26.62 -0.19 -4.03
CA GLY A 142 -26.35 -0.24 -5.47
C GLY A 142 -25.34 0.80 -5.98
N TYR A 143 -24.81 1.66 -5.10
CA TYR A 143 -23.69 2.54 -5.41
C TYR A 143 -22.36 1.79 -5.25
N SER A 144 -21.30 2.25 -5.89
CA SER A 144 -19.95 1.80 -5.61
C SER A 144 -19.37 2.54 -4.40
N TYR A 145 -18.52 1.88 -3.63
CA TYR A 145 -17.97 2.40 -2.38
C TYR A 145 -16.45 2.43 -2.44
N TYR A 146 -15.87 3.59 -2.08
CA TYR A 146 -14.43 3.76 -1.98
C TYR A 146 -14.06 4.39 -0.63
N PHE A 147 -13.02 3.86 0.03
CA PHE A 147 -12.64 4.34 1.36
C PHE A 147 -11.67 5.53 1.29
N ALA A 148 -11.87 6.50 2.16
CA ALA A 148 -10.97 7.63 2.37
C ALA A 148 -10.21 7.53 3.71
N SER A 149 -10.40 6.47 4.47
CA SER A 149 -9.71 6.10 5.71
C SER A 149 -10.03 4.66 6.06
N ASP A 150 -9.32 4.09 7.04
CA ASP A 150 -9.75 2.84 7.66
C ASP A 150 -11.17 2.98 8.21
N ILE A 151 -12.01 1.99 7.91
CA ILE A 151 -13.41 1.96 8.33
C ILE A 151 -13.63 0.76 9.25
N SER A 152 -14.35 0.98 10.36
CA SER A 152 -14.81 -0.07 11.26
C SER A 152 -16.30 -0.27 11.14
N GLY A 153 -16.75 -1.53 11.08
CA GLY A 153 -18.16 -1.90 10.97
C GLY A 153 -18.42 -2.90 9.84
N ASN A 154 -19.65 -3.38 9.75
CA ASN A 154 -20.04 -4.37 8.74
C ASN A 154 -20.68 -3.69 7.54
N ILE A 155 -20.44 -4.25 6.35
CA ILE A 155 -20.99 -3.76 5.07
C ILE A 155 -21.83 -4.87 4.44
N THR A 156 -23.00 -4.50 3.93
CA THR A 156 -23.85 -5.40 3.12
C THR A 156 -23.91 -4.88 1.69
N LEU A 157 -23.60 -5.74 0.73
CA LEU A 157 -23.73 -5.49 -0.70
C LEU A 157 -24.98 -6.22 -1.19
N ASP A 158 -26.08 -5.50 -1.41
CA ASP A 158 -27.42 -6.06 -1.66
C ASP A 158 -27.99 -5.76 -3.06
N GLU A 159 -27.51 -4.76 -3.78
CA GLU A 159 -27.99 -4.38 -5.11
C GLU A 159 -26.91 -4.45 -6.23
N GLY A 160 -25.76 -5.02 -5.95
CA GLY A 160 -24.63 -5.07 -6.89
C GLY A 160 -23.88 -3.75 -6.96
N SER A 161 -22.63 -3.77 -6.50
CA SER A 161 -21.77 -2.60 -6.42
C SER A 161 -20.32 -3.06 -6.38
N CYS A 162 -19.40 -2.15 -6.62
CA CYS A 162 -17.99 -2.32 -6.31
C CYS A 162 -17.74 -1.86 -4.87
N LEU A 163 -17.05 -2.67 -4.09
CA LEU A 163 -16.46 -2.27 -2.82
C LEU A 163 -14.94 -2.18 -3.00
N ASP A 164 -14.38 -1.01 -2.83
CA ASP A 164 -12.93 -0.80 -2.92
C ASP A 164 -12.45 -0.05 -1.68
N THR A 165 -11.58 -0.67 -0.90
CA THR A 165 -10.99 0.01 0.26
C THR A 165 -9.79 0.87 -0.13
N GLY A 166 -9.35 0.86 -1.38
CA GLY A 166 -8.12 1.55 -1.81
C GLY A 166 -6.91 1.07 -1.02
N GLU A 167 -6.17 2.02 -0.47
CA GLU A 167 -5.02 1.74 0.40
C GLU A 167 -5.40 1.56 1.90
N PHE A 168 -6.69 1.67 2.23
CA PHE A 168 -7.22 1.52 3.58
C PHE A 168 -7.75 0.11 3.83
N ALA A 169 -8.24 -0.13 5.04
CA ALA A 169 -8.80 -1.41 5.44
C ALA A 169 -10.22 -1.30 5.99
N LEU A 170 -11.02 -2.34 5.75
CA LEU A 170 -12.26 -2.58 6.48
C LEU A 170 -12.00 -3.44 7.71
N ASN A 171 -12.19 -2.88 8.89
CA ASN A 171 -12.17 -3.58 10.17
C ASN A 171 -13.58 -4.08 10.50
N GLY A 172 -14.07 -5.06 9.74
CA GLY A 172 -15.41 -5.60 9.85
C GLY A 172 -15.70 -6.63 8.77
N ASN A 173 -16.95 -7.10 8.72
CA ASN A 173 -17.37 -8.16 7.82
C ASN A 173 -18.08 -7.59 6.59
N VAL A 174 -18.00 -8.32 5.48
CA VAL A 174 -18.76 -8.05 4.25
C VAL A 174 -19.78 -9.16 4.03
N SER A 175 -21.04 -8.78 3.83
CA SER A 175 -22.11 -9.69 3.47
C SER A 175 -22.60 -9.38 2.05
N VAL A 176 -22.45 -10.34 1.14
CA VAL A 176 -22.88 -10.19 -0.26
C VAL A 176 -24.23 -10.91 -0.43
N LYS A 177 -25.31 -10.14 -0.65
CA LYS A 177 -26.68 -10.63 -0.74
C LYS A 177 -27.38 -10.07 -1.97
N THR A 178 -26.75 -10.17 -3.12
CA THR A 178 -27.23 -9.52 -4.35
C THR A 178 -27.58 -10.52 -5.43
N ASN A 179 -28.38 -10.07 -6.40
CA ASN A 179 -28.67 -10.79 -7.63
C ASN A 179 -27.90 -10.23 -8.85
N LYS A 180 -26.96 -9.34 -8.63
CA LYS A 180 -26.16 -8.68 -9.65
C LYS A 180 -24.66 -8.98 -9.47
N ASP A 181 -23.87 -8.58 -10.43
CA ASP A 181 -22.42 -8.71 -10.37
C ASP A 181 -21.84 -7.78 -9.30
N VAL A 182 -20.85 -8.29 -8.56
CA VAL A 182 -20.12 -7.56 -7.50
C VAL A 182 -18.64 -7.78 -7.65
N GLU A 183 -17.87 -6.71 -7.44
CA GLU A 183 -16.42 -6.76 -7.30
C GLU A 183 -16.02 -6.23 -5.91
N ILE A 184 -15.05 -6.89 -5.28
CA ILE A 184 -14.51 -6.52 -3.96
C ILE A 184 -13.01 -6.36 -4.08
N HIS A 185 -12.49 -5.16 -3.75
CA HIS A 185 -11.08 -4.79 -3.81
C HIS A 185 -10.56 -4.27 -2.46
N GLY A 186 -9.25 -4.25 -2.30
CA GLY A 186 -8.57 -3.68 -1.13
C GLY A 186 -8.36 -4.66 0.01
N THR A 187 -8.47 -4.23 1.27
CA THR A 187 -8.16 -5.04 2.45
C THR A 187 -9.36 -5.20 3.38
N ILE A 188 -9.74 -6.43 3.67
CA ILE A 188 -10.83 -6.80 4.57
C ILE A 188 -10.26 -7.59 5.75
N ASN A 189 -10.29 -7.00 6.95
CA ASN A 189 -9.81 -7.66 8.17
C ASN A 189 -10.82 -8.62 8.81
N GLY A 190 -12.06 -8.65 8.31
CA GLY A 190 -13.12 -9.55 8.74
C GLY A 190 -13.42 -10.68 7.75
N THR A 191 -14.61 -11.23 7.87
CA THR A 191 -15.13 -12.31 7.03
C THR A 191 -15.93 -11.76 5.87
N ILE A 192 -15.76 -12.35 4.68
CA ILE A 192 -16.68 -12.15 3.55
C ILE A 192 -17.64 -13.34 3.51
N THR A 193 -18.93 -13.09 3.57
CA THR A 193 -19.96 -14.12 3.41
C THR A 193 -20.75 -13.87 2.12
N VAL A 194 -20.75 -14.85 1.23
CA VAL A 194 -21.46 -14.79 -0.06
C VAL A 194 -22.72 -15.62 -0.01
N ASP A 195 -23.86 -14.93 -0.02
CA ASP A 195 -25.22 -15.47 -0.09
C ASP A 195 -25.94 -14.84 -1.29
N SER A 196 -25.45 -15.10 -2.48
CA SER A 196 -25.95 -14.47 -3.71
C SER A 196 -26.78 -15.45 -4.52
N ALA A 197 -27.97 -15.07 -4.98
CA ALA A 197 -28.83 -15.96 -5.76
C ALA A 197 -28.59 -15.91 -7.28
N ASN A 198 -28.13 -14.79 -7.84
CA ASN A 198 -27.77 -14.61 -9.27
C ASN A 198 -26.68 -13.54 -9.37
N GLY A 199 -25.81 -13.61 -10.35
CA GLY A 199 -24.72 -12.66 -10.56
C GLY A 199 -23.33 -13.30 -10.45
N LYS A 200 -22.33 -12.65 -10.94
CA LYS A 200 -20.92 -13.01 -10.83
C LYS A 200 -20.30 -12.24 -9.68
N ILE A 201 -19.73 -12.95 -8.71
CA ILE A 201 -19.01 -12.33 -7.61
C ILE A 201 -17.52 -12.50 -7.85
N THR A 202 -16.76 -11.42 -7.89
CA THR A 202 -15.31 -11.45 -8.06
C THR A 202 -14.64 -10.79 -6.86
N ASN A 203 -13.84 -11.56 -6.15
CA ASN A 203 -13.04 -11.06 -5.03
C ASN A 203 -11.59 -10.82 -5.47
N TYR A 204 -11.15 -9.58 -5.44
CA TYR A 204 -9.76 -9.16 -5.65
C TYR A 204 -9.07 -8.80 -4.33
N SER A 205 -9.83 -8.77 -3.23
CA SER A 205 -9.34 -8.21 -1.97
C SER A 205 -8.39 -9.14 -1.24
N VAL A 206 -7.64 -8.55 -0.33
CA VAL A 206 -6.93 -9.27 0.72
C VAL A 206 -7.90 -9.51 1.87
N VAL A 207 -8.16 -10.77 2.21
CA VAL A 207 -9.05 -11.15 3.31
C VAL A 207 -8.23 -11.82 4.40
N ASN A 208 -8.03 -11.11 5.51
CA ASN A 208 -7.22 -11.59 6.62
C ASN A 208 -7.93 -12.60 7.52
N ASN A 209 -9.20 -12.88 7.28
CA ASN A 209 -9.97 -13.90 7.97
C ASN A 209 -10.47 -14.95 6.95
N VAL A 210 -11.74 -15.15 6.78
CA VAL A 210 -12.30 -16.21 5.95
C VAL A 210 -13.27 -15.68 4.90
N VAL A 211 -13.23 -16.28 3.72
CA VAL A 211 -14.28 -16.14 2.70
C VAL A 211 -15.18 -17.36 2.77
N ILE A 212 -16.47 -17.17 3.08
CA ILE A 212 -17.47 -18.23 3.15
C ILE A 212 -18.40 -18.10 1.95
N VAL A 213 -18.38 -19.10 1.06
CA VAL A 213 -19.25 -19.12 -0.12
C VAL A 213 -20.39 -20.10 0.14
N ASN A 214 -21.55 -19.56 0.57
CA ASN A 214 -22.77 -20.33 0.86
C ASN A 214 -23.59 -20.61 -0.39
N THR A 215 -23.93 -19.55 -1.11
CA THR A 215 -24.63 -19.61 -2.38
C THR A 215 -23.95 -18.68 -3.36
N ALA A 216 -23.55 -19.23 -4.50
CA ALA A 216 -23.13 -18.42 -5.62
C ALA A 216 -23.92 -18.91 -6.84
N PRO A 217 -24.63 -18.05 -7.46
CA PRO A 217 -25.69 -18.45 -8.37
C PRO A 217 -25.19 -18.75 -9.77
N THR A 218 -24.32 -17.88 -10.30
CA THR A 218 -23.71 -18.07 -11.61
C THR A 218 -22.27 -18.49 -11.43
N SER A 219 -21.45 -17.69 -10.74
CA SER A 219 -20.08 -18.04 -10.42
C SER A 219 -19.50 -17.17 -9.31
N TYR A 220 -18.61 -17.75 -8.52
CA TYR A 220 -17.70 -17.04 -7.63
C TYR A 220 -16.27 -17.14 -8.18
N HIS A 221 -15.61 -16.01 -8.33
CA HIS A 221 -14.24 -15.90 -8.80
C HIS A 221 -13.34 -15.34 -7.69
N GLU A 222 -12.39 -16.16 -7.24
CA GLU A 222 -11.36 -15.70 -6.31
C GLU A 222 -10.15 -15.24 -7.12
N ARG A 223 -9.71 -14.02 -6.87
CA ARG A 223 -8.52 -13.39 -7.45
C ARG A 223 -7.67 -12.70 -6.38
N GLY A 224 -8.14 -12.69 -5.14
CA GLY A 224 -7.51 -12.02 -4.01
C GLY A 224 -6.44 -12.88 -3.31
N HIS A 225 -6.06 -12.40 -2.13
CA HIS A 225 -5.32 -13.18 -1.15
C HIS A 225 -6.24 -13.47 0.04
N VAL A 226 -6.53 -14.72 0.30
CA VAL A 226 -7.41 -15.11 1.41
C VAL A 226 -6.70 -16.05 2.37
N ALA A 227 -6.77 -15.74 3.67
CA ALA A 227 -6.19 -16.57 4.71
C ALA A 227 -6.93 -17.91 4.82
N ALA A 228 -8.25 -17.90 4.65
CA ALA A 228 -9.05 -19.12 4.56
C ALA A 228 -10.23 -18.93 3.60
N MET A 229 -10.60 -19.98 2.90
CA MET A 229 -11.78 -20.03 2.06
C MET A 229 -12.58 -21.28 2.37
N GLU A 230 -13.88 -21.14 2.63
CA GLU A 230 -14.80 -22.23 2.87
C GLU A 230 -15.91 -22.26 1.83
N ILE A 231 -16.01 -23.35 1.11
CA ILE A 231 -17.08 -23.60 0.13
C ILE A 231 -18.10 -24.51 0.78
N GLN A 232 -19.32 -23.99 1.01
CA GLN A 232 -20.36 -24.71 1.72
C GLN A 232 -21.12 -25.69 0.82
N ASN A 233 -21.72 -26.71 1.44
CA ASN A 233 -22.44 -27.76 0.72
C ASN A 233 -23.67 -27.27 -0.08
N SER A 234 -24.26 -26.15 0.34
CA SER A 234 -25.41 -25.52 -0.32
C SER A 234 -25.08 -24.86 -1.65
N LEU A 235 -23.81 -24.68 -1.97
CA LEU A 235 -23.38 -23.98 -3.19
C LEU A 235 -23.75 -24.77 -4.46
N LYS A 236 -24.51 -24.15 -5.36
CA LYS A 236 -24.88 -24.70 -6.66
C LYS A 236 -24.09 -24.14 -7.83
N GLY A 237 -23.50 -22.96 -7.67
CA GLY A 237 -22.73 -22.26 -8.72
C GLY A 237 -21.33 -22.78 -8.91
N LYS A 238 -20.63 -22.19 -9.87
CA LYS A 238 -19.23 -22.47 -10.18
C LYS A 238 -18.30 -21.69 -9.24
N VAL A 239 -17.25 -22.32 -8.74
CA VAL A 239 -16.14 -21.67 -8.04
C VAL A 239 -14.90 -21.75 -8.91
N VAL A 240 -14.27 -20.60 -9.14
CA VAL A 240 -13.05 -20.46 -9.91
C VAL A 240 -12.00 -19.76 -9.05
N LEU A 241 -10.86 -20.41 -8.85
CA LEU A 241 -9.65 -19.76 -8.34
C LEU A 241 -8.84 -19.33 -9.57
N GLU A 242 -8.86 -18.04 -9.85
CA GLU A 242 -8.17 -17.50 -11.03
C GLU A 242 -6.65 -17.54 -10.85
N ASN A 243 -5.89 -17.31 -11.92
CA ASN A 243 -4.44 -17.45 -11.89
C ASN A 243 -3.74 -16.56 -10.84
N ASP A 244 -4.31 -15.42 -10.54
CA ASP A 244 -3.80 -14.48 -9.54
C ASP A 244 -4.34 -14.71 -8.11
N ALA A 245 -5.21 -15.70 -7.89
CA ALA A 245 -5.66 -16.06 -6.56
C ALA A 245 -4.52 -16.62 -5.70
N TYR A 246 -4.50 -16.24 -4.43
CA TYR A 246 -3.60 -16.78 -3.41
C TYR A 246 -4.41 -17.22 -2.19
N VAL A 247 -4.58 -18.52 -2.00
CA VAL A 247 -5.40 -19.11 -0.95
C VAL A 247 -4.50 -19.87 0.02
N GLU A 248 -4.42 -19.42 1.30
CA GLU A 248 -3.61 -20.11 2.30
C GLU A 248 -4.22 -21.45 2.71
N LYS A 249 -5.56 -21.48 2.90
CA LYS A 249 -6.29 -22.70 3.22
C LYS A 249 -7.65 -22.72 2.53
N LEU A 250 -7.89 -23.76 1.74
CA LEU A 250 -9.19 -24.04 1.11
C LEU A 250 -9.87 -25.20 1.82
N THR A 251 -11.12 -25.03 2.27
CA THR A 251 -11.99 -26.09 2.78
C THR A 251 -13.18 -26.26 1.82
N ASN A 252 -13.26 -27.39 1.16
CA ASN A 252 -14.37 -27.71 0.26
C ASN A 252 -15.33 -28.70 0.93
N ASN A 253 -16.52 -28.20 1.30
CA ASN A 253 -17.57 -28.99 1.94
C ASN A 253 -18.68 -29.42 0.95
N ARG A 254 -18.50 -29.25 -0.35
CA ARG A 254 -19.51 -29.60 -1.37
C ARG A 254 -19.64 -31.11 -1.50
N THR A 255 -20.86 -31.59 -1.58
CA THR A 255 -21.12 -33.01 -1.86
C THR A 255 -20.78 -33.34 -3.31
N ASN A 256 -21.12 -32.47 -4.26
CA ASN A 256 -20.83 -32.60 -5.69
C ASN A 256 -20.50 -31.22 -6.29
N GLY A 257 -19.55 -31.16 -7.17
CA GLY A 257 -19.22 -29.95 -7.93
C GLY A 257 -17.72 -29.65 -7.96
N THR A 258 -17.28 -29.15 -9.10
CA THR A 258 -15.88 -28.84 -9.37
C THR A 258 -15.53 -27.44 -8.87
N VAL A 259 -14.33 -27.32 -8.31
CA VAL A 259 -13.62 -26.04 -8.13
C VAL A 259 -12.58 -25.97 -9.24
N GLU A 260 -12.67 -25.01 -10.12
CA GLU A 260 -11.61 -24.75 -11.09
C GLU A 260 -10.48 -23.99 -10.39
N SER A 261 -9.30 -24.57 -10.31
CA SER A 261 -8.15 -23.92 -9.68
C SER A 261 -7.02 -23.72 -10.70
N LYS A 262 -6.69 -22.44 -10.94
CA LYS A 262 -5.50 -21.98 -11.64
C LYS A 262 -4.57 -21.19 -10.72
N GLY A 263 -5.08 -20.77 -9.55
CA GLY A 263 -4.37 -19.98 -8.57
C GLY A 263 -3.51 -20.80 -7.63
N TYR A 264 -2.80 -20.10 -6.77
CA TYR A 264 -2.03 -20.71 -5.69
C TYR A 264 -2.92 -21.18 -4.55
N VAL A 265 -2.82 -22.45 -4.19
CA VAL A 265 -3.49 -23.02 -3.02
C VAL A 265 -2.46 -23.76 -2.17
N LYS A 266 -2.22 -23.24 -0.96
CA LYS A 266 -1.18 -23.77 -0.07
C LYS A 266 -1.60 -25.05 0.64
N ALA A 267 -2.85 -25.09 1.14
CA ALA A 267 -3.40 -26.24 1.84
C ALA A 267 -4.86 -26.47 1.47
N VAL A 268 -5.27 -27.74 1.36
CA VAL A 268 -6.63 -28.14 1.00
C VAL A 268 -7.17 -29.16 2.00
N ASP A 269 -8.37 -28.87 2.54
CA ASP A 269 -9.24 -29.80 3.25
C ASP A 269 -10.43 -30.13 2.33
N ASP A 270 -10.34 -31.16 1.52
CA ASP A 270 -11.44 -31.58 0.64
C ASP A 270 -12.33 -32.62 1.33
N ASN A 271 -13.52 -32.18 1.74
CA ASN A 271 -14.56 -33.00 2.36
C ASN A 271 -15.60 -33.48 1.33
N SER A 272 -15.38 -33.19 0.04
CA SER A 272 -16.27 -33.66 -1.03
C SER A 272 -16.22 -35.17 -1.18
N SER A 273 -17.30 -35.76 -1.76
CA SER A 273 -17.38 -37.20 -1.95
C SER A 273 -16.44 -37.72 -3.05
N ASP A 274 -16.09 -36.91 -3.99
CA ASP A 274 -15.22 -37.27 -5.13
C ASP A 274 -13.74 -36.89 -4.92
N LYS A 275 -13.42 -36.06 -3.96
CA LYS A 275 -12.04 -35.65 -3.55
C LYS A 275 -11.08 -35.27 -4.70
N THR A 276 -11.63 -34.87 -5.83
CA THR A 276 -10.85 -34.64 -7.06
C THR A 276 -10.73 -33.20 -7.48
N SER A 277 -11.38 -32.30 -6.73
CA SER A 277 -11.64 -30.96 -7.26
C SER A 277 -10.48 -30.00 -7.14
N VAL A 278 -9.66 -30.08 -6.08
CA VAL A 278 -8.52 -29.17 -5.88
C VAL A 278 -7.39 -29.85 -5.13
N THR A 279 -6.17 -29.64 -5.61
CA THR A 279 -4.94 -30.04 -4.92
C THR A 279 -4.11 -28.83 -4.56
N ALA A 280 -3.35 -28.90 -3.46
CA ALA A 280 -2.35 -27.89 -3.13
C ALA A 280 -1.24 -27.91 -4.21
N ASN A 281 -0.84 -26.73 -4.70
CA ASN A 281 0.07 -26.59 -5.85
C ASN A 281 1.23 -25.60 -5.65
N PRO A 282 1.89 -25.55 -4.48
CA PRO A 282 2.87 -24.49 -4.23
C PRO A 282 4.10 -24.52 -5.15
N SER A 283 4.54 -25.71 -5.61
CA SER A 283 5.76 -25.85 -6.42
C SER A 283 5.55 -25.69 -7.93
N GLU A 284 4.32 -25.80 -8.41
CA GLU A 284 3.98 -25.73 -9.83
C GLU A 284 3.37 -24.37 -10.22
N TYR A 285 3.03 -23.57 -9.23
CA TYR A 285 2.37 -22.30 -9.45
C TYR A 285 3.33 -21.23 -9.97
N VAL A 286 2.94 -20.58 -11.07
CA VAL A 286 3.62 -19.42 -11.66
C VAL A 286 2.60 -18.30 -11.81
N LEU A 287 2.87 -17.16 -11.17
CA LEU A 287 2.10 -15.94 -11.36
C LEU A 287 2.68 -15.12 -12.52
N GLU A 288 1.86 -14.82 -13.50
CA GLU A 288 2.24 -13.96 -14.63
C GLU A 288 1.72 -12.53 -14.44
N ILE A 289 2.58 -11.54 -14.63
CA ILE A 289 2.30 -10.11 -14.47
C ILE A 289 2.69 -9.39 -15.75
N GLY A 290 1.72 -8.79 -16.44
CA GLY A 290 1.93 -8.04 -17.69
C GLY A 290 1.38 -6.62 -17.66
N THR A 291 0.74 -6.19 -16.54
CA THR A 291 0.17 -4.84 -16.43
C THR A 291 0.51 -4.19 -15.09
N TYR A 292 0.39 -2.87 -15.03
CA TYR A 292 0.53 -2.09 -13.80
C TYR A 292 -0.41 -2.62 -12.69
N ASP A 293 -1.69 -2.82 -12.98
CA ASP A 293 -2.67 -3.26 -11.99
C ASP A 293 -2.36 -4.65 -11.45
N GLN A 294 -1.87 -5.57 -12.29
CA GLN A 294 -1.42 -6.89 -11.83
C GLN A 294 -0.20 -6.78 -10.91
N LEU A 295 0.76 -5.88 -11.21
CA LEU A 295 1.92 -5.62 -10.35
C LEU A 295 1.49 -5.01 -9.02
N VAL A 296 0.54 -4.08 -9.03
CA VAL A 296 -0.05 -3.48 -7.82
C VAL A 296 -0.80 -4.53 -6.98
N ASN A 297 -1.59 -5.38 -7.61
CA ASN A 297 -2.30 -6.47 -6.94
C ASN A 297 -1.32 -7.47 -6.29
N PHE A 298 -0.26 -7.84 -6.99
CA PHE A 298 0.81 -8.67 -6.44
C PHE A 298 1.48 -7.97 -5.23
N ARG A 299 1.86 -6.71 -5.36
CA ARG A 299 2.41 -5.89 -4.28
C ARG A 299 1.51 -5.89 -3.05
N ASN A 300 0.21 -5.62 -3.25
CA ASN A 300 -0.74 -5.55 -2.15
C ASN A 300 -0.88 -6.90 -1.43
N LYS A 301 -0.88 -8.02 -2.17
CA LYS A 301 -0.89 -9.36 -1.58
C LYS A 301 0.36 -9.65 -0.76
N VAL A 302 1.55 -9.31 -1.26
CA VAL A 302 2.80 -9.47 -0.49
C VAL A 302 2.77 -8.61 0.76
N ASN A 303 2.35 -7.35 0.65
CA ASN A 303 2.27 -6.42 1.78
C ASN A 303 1.23 -6.86 2.83
N ALA A 304 0.25 -7.66 2.43
CA ALA A 304 -0.73 -8.28 3.31
C ALA A 304 -0.32 -9.68 3.82
N GLY A 305 0.88 -10.17 3.49
CA GLY A 305 1.42 -11.40 4.06
C GLY A 305 1.56 -12.58 3.10
N ALA A 306 1.14 -12.48 1.84
CA ALA A 306 1.38 -13.50 0.83
C ALA A 306 2.88 -13.59 0.52
N SER A 307 3.57 -14.58 1.08
CA SER A 307 5.02 -14.69 0.97
C SER A 307 5.53 -15.16 -0.39
N TYR A 308 4.72 -15.88 -1.15
CA TYR A 308 5.11 -16.55 -2.40
C TYR A 308 6.31 -17.49 -2.26
N SER A 309 6.58 -18.01 -1.06
CA SER A 309 7.69 -18.93 -0.80
C SER A 309 7.56 -20.21 -1.64
N GLY A 310 8.64 -20.56 -2.34
CA GLY A 310 8.65 -21.72 -3.23
C GLY A 310 7.95 -21.52 -4.58
N THR A 311 7.48 -20.32 -4.89
CA THR A 311 6.77 -20.00 -6.14
C THR A 311 7.55 -19.04 -7.03
N THR A 312 7.16 -18.96 -8.30
CA THR A 312 7.76 -18.02 -9.27
C THR A 312 6.73 -17.00 -9.73
N VAL A 313 7.13 -15.74 -9.72
CA VAL A 313 6.40 -14.61 -10.30
C VAL A 313 7.16 -14.16 -11.54
N LYS A 314 6.52 -14.05 -12.70
CA LYS A 314 7.14 -13.68 -13.97
C LYS A 314 6.53 -12.42 -14.56
N LEU A 315 7.36 -11.51 -15.05
CA LEU A 315 6.88 -10.47 -15.94
C LEU A 315 6.65 -11.03 -17.34
N THR A 316 5.61 -10.55 -18.01
CA THR A 316 5.25 -10.92 -19.39
C THR A 316 5.24 -9.72 -20.35
N ALA A 317 5.42 -8.52 -19.82
CA ALA A 317 5.50 -7.28 -20.58
C ALA A 317 6.30 -6.21 -19.81
N ASP A 318 6.72 -5.17 -20.52
CA ASP A 318 7.25 -3.94 -19.91
C ASP A 318 6.12 -3.22 -19.14
N ILE A 319 6.44 -2.65 -17.97
CA ILE A 319 5.47 -1.99 -17.11
C ILE A 319 5.95 -0.58 -16.77
N ASP A 320 5.11 0.41 -17.04
CA ASP A 320 5.30 1.79 -16.59
C ASP A 320 4.62 2.00 -15.24
N ILE A 321 5.39 2.48 -14.24
CA ILE A 321 4.92 2.79 -12.89
C ILE A 321 5.14 4.26 -12.54
N SER A 322 5.35 5.12 -13.54
CA SER A 322 5.73 6.53 -13.37
C SER A 322 4.57 7.43 -12.93
N GLU A 323 3.33 7.03 -13.18
CA GLU A 323 2.16 7.88 -12.92
C GLU A 323 1.93 8.16 -11.44
N ARG A 324 2.40 7.29 -10.55
CA ARG A 324 2.10 7.37 -9.11
C ARG A 324 3.34 7.09 -8.27
N ALA A 325 3.35 7.65 -7.04
CA ALA A 325 4.34 7.26 -6.05
C ALA A 325 4.25 5.76 -5.76
N TRP A 326 5.38 5.07 -5.90
CA TRP A 326 5.42 3.63 -5.67
C TRP A 326 5.42 3.28 -4.18
N THR A 327 4.54 2.39 -3.77
CA THR A 327 4.65 1.69 -2.49
C THR A 327 5.47 0.42 -2.72
N PRO A 328 6.57 0.19 -2.00
CA PRO A 328 7.42 -0.97 -2.23
C PRO A 328 6.72 -2.31 -2.02
N ILE A 329 7.12 -3.34 -2.79
CA ILE A 329 6.70 -4.72 -2.56
C ILE A 329 7.42 -5.23 -1.31
N GLY A 330 6.67 -5.71 -0.30
CA GLY A 330 7.26 -6.14 0.97
C GLY A 330 7.76 -4.96 1.83
N ALA A 331 6.91 -3.98 2.06
CA ALA A 331 7.22 -2.76 2.81
C ALA A 331 7.23 -2.99 4.34
N VAL A 332 8.11 -3.85 4.85
CA VAL A 332 8.26 -4.14 6.28
C VAL A 332 9.55 -3.53 6.83
N TYR A 333 9.45 -3.02 8.06
CA TYR A 333 10.60 -2.49 8.76
C TYR A 333 11.65 -3.58 9.09
N ARG A 334 12.92 -3.24 8.95
CA ARG A 334 14.05 -4.17 9.13
C ARG A 334 14.10 -4.88 10.50
N ARG A 335 13.58 -4.28 11.58
CA ARG A 335 13.55 -4.91 12.91
C ARG A 335 12.48 -5.99 13.02
N ASP A 336 11.44 -5.92 12.20
CA ASP A 336 10.31 -6.84 12.19
C ASP A 336 10.48 -7.99 11.20
N ILE A 337 11.62 -8.05 10.48
CA ILE A 337 11.90 -9.07 9.48
C ILE A 337 11.83 -10.50 10.05
N ASN A 338 12.03 -10.66 11.36
CA ASN A 338 11.85 -11.95 12.04
C ASN A 338 10.38 -12.42 12.03
N ALA A 339 9.42 -11.51 11.90
CA ALA A 339 8.01 -11.85 11.78
C ALA A 339 7.69 -12.51 10.44
N LYS A 340 8.55 -12.33 9.41
CA LYS A 340 8.41 -12.89 8.05
C LYS A 340 7.05 -12.65 7.41
N SER A 341 6.28 -11.76 7.98
CA SER A 341 5.02 -11.29 7.43
C SER A 341 5.28 -10.12 6.51
N SER A 342 4.52 -10.02 5.44
CA SER A 342 4.58 -8.90 4.50
C SER A 342 5.95 -8.71 3.81
N VAL A 343 6.67 -9.81 3.55
CA VAL A 343 7.92 -9.83 2.79
C VAL A 343 7.85 -10.87 1.67
N PHE A 344 8.42 -10.56 0.53
CA PHE A 344 8.51 -11.51 -0.58
C PHE A 344 9.58 -12.57 -0.30
N GLN A 345 9.25 -13.85 -0.55
CA GLN A 345 10.12 -15.01 -0.28
C GLN A 345 10.23 -15.98 -1.47
N GLY A 346 9.71 -15.61 -2.62
CA GLY A 346 9.74 -16.43 -3.83
C GLY A 346 10.86 -16.09 -4.80
N THR A 347 10.68 -16.52 -6.05
CA THR A 347 11.47 -16.06 -7.19
C THR A 347 10.67 -15.04 -7.98
N PHE A 348 11.23 -13.84 -8.17
CA PHE A 348 10.69 -12.84 -9.09
C PHE A 348 11.60 -12.78 -10.32
N ASP A 349 11.05 -13.15 -11.45
CA ASP A 349 11.74 -13.26 -12.71
C ASP A 349 11.21 -12.21 -13.70
N GLY A 350 12.01 -11.16 -13.91
CA GLY A 350 11.66 -10.07 -14.82
C GLY A 350 11.66 -10.45 -16.30
N GLN A 351 12.18 -11.64 -16.68
CA GLN A 351 12.27 -12.10 -18.08
C GLN A 351 12.94 -11.09 -19.02
N GLY A 352 13.76 -10.17 -18.50
CA GLY A 352 14.36 -9.06 -19.26
C GLY A 352 13.40 -7.91 -19.55
N HIS A 353 12.17 -7.94 -19.07
CA HIS A 353 11.23 -6.86 -19.20
C HIS A 353 11.62 -5.65 -18.35
N LYS A 354 11.19 -4.49 -18.83
CA LYS A 354 11.51 -3.20 -18.23
C LYS A 354 10.41 -2.71 -17.29
N ILE A 355 10.82 -2.22 -16.13
CA ILE A 355 9.97 -1.42 -15.23
C ILE A 355 10.49 0.01 -15.27
N THR A 356 9.61 0.96 -15.63
CA THR A 356 9.99 2.36 -15.87
C THR A 356 9.34 3.28 -14.84
N GLY A 357 10.10 4.28 -14.34
CA GLY A 357 9.53 5.39 -13.59
C GLY A 357 9.34 5.12 -12.10
N LEU A 358 10.14 4.22 -11.48
CA LEU A 358 10.10 4.04 -10.02
C LEU A 358 10.36 5.37 -9.31
N THR A 359 9.37 5.85 -8.56
CA THR A 359 9.46 7.11 -7.82
C THR A 359 8.78 7.03 -6.46
N ASN A 360 9.32 7.76 -5.47
CA ASN A 360 8.67 8.03 -4.20
C ASN A 360 8.03 9.42 -4.15
N THR A 361 8.31 10.26 -5.16
CA THR A 361 7.75 11.62 -5.27
C THR A 361 6.39 11.53 -5.94
N GLY A 362 5.44 12.24 -5.39
CA GLY A 362 4.04 12.17 -5.78
C GLY A 362 3.16 11.99 -4.55
N PHE A 363 1.87 12.01 -4.77
CA PHE A 363 0.92 11.93 -3.67
C PHE A 363 0.81 10.49 -3.14
N LYS A 364 0.73 10.35 -1.81
CA LYS A 364 0.44 9.11 -1.10
C LYS A 364 -0.78 9.31 -0.22
N ILE A 365 -1.82 8.51 -0.41
CA ILE A 365 -3.01 8.51 0.45
C ILE A 365 -2.69 7.84 1.79
N SER A 366 -1.87 6.81 1.76
CA SER A 366 -1.31 6.17 2.94
C SER A 366 0.19 5.92 2.77
N SER A 367 0.93 5.89 3.87
CA SER A 367 2.35 5.59 3.87
C SER A 367 2.64 4.49 4.87
N VAL A 368 3.28 3.42 4.41
CA VAL A 368 3.77 2.36 5.30
C VAL A 368 5.14 2.79 5.80
N PHE A 369 5.21 3.32 7.03
CA PHE A 369 6.44 3.78 7.65
C PHE A 369 6.78 2.93 8.87
N SER A 370 8.04 2.62 9.00
CA SER A 370 8.59 2.01 10.20
C SER A 370 8.90 3.05 11.28
N GLY A 371 9.02 2.62 12.52
CA GLY A 371 9.48 3.49 13.62
C GLY A 371 10.94 3.88 13.44
N GLY A 372 11.32 5.10 13.87
CA GLY A 372 12.71 5.55 13.90
C GLY A 372 13.57 4.79 14.92
N ASN A 373 14.87 4.93 14.80
CA ASN A 373 15.86 4.40 15.74
C ASN A 373 16.79 5.53 16.23
N ASP A 374 17.72 5.20 17.12
CA ASP A 374 18.67 6.18 17.73
C ASP A 374 19.58 6.88 16.71
N THR A 375 19.54 6.50 15.44
CA THR A 375 20.36 7.08 14.37
C THR A 375 19.58 7.94 13.40
N THR A 376 18.23 7.98 13.49
CA THR A 376 17.39 8.90 12.72
C THR A 376 17.31 10.28 13.38
N PRO A 377 17.00 11.36 12.64
CA PRO A 377 16.65 12.64 13.23
C PRO A 377 15.46 12.51 14.20
N GLU A 378 15.43 13.33 15.24
CA GLU A 378 14.34 13.31 16.20
C GLU A 378 12.99 13.58 15.52
N GLY A 379 11.99 12.73 15.81
CA GLY A 379 10.66 12.82 15.23
C GLY A 379 10.51 12.26 13.82
N TYR A 380 11.58 11.74 13.21
CA TYR A 380 11.54 11.11 11.89
C TYR A 380 11.38 9.59 11.98
N LYS A 381 10.75 9.03 10.95
CA LYS A 381 10.62 7.59 10.74
C LYS A 381 11.59 7.12 9.67
N GLU A 382 12.08 5.89 9.79
CA GLU A 382 12.89 5.23 8.77
C GLU A 382 12.00 4.64 7.67
N TYR A 383 12.46 4.74 6.43
CA TYR A 383 11.79 4.16 5.29
C TYR A 383 12.74 3.25 4.51
N VAL A 384 12.23 2.08 4.14
CA VAL A 384 12.91 1.11 3.29
C VAL A 384 12.29 1.19 1.90
N PHE A 385 13.08 1.46 0.87
CA PHE A 385 12.55 1.76 -0.46
C PHE A 385 13.32 1.10 -1.60
N GLY A 386 12.57 0.67 -2.60
CA GLY A 386 12.99 0.10 -3.87
C GLY A 386 11.77 -0.41 -4.62
N LEU A 387 11.95 -1.10 -5.73
CA LEU A 387 10.87 -1.90 -6.32
C LEU A 387 10.35 -2.88 -5.26
N PHE A 388 11.27 -3.60 -4.61
CA PHE A 388 11.04 -4.33 -3.36
C PHE A 388 11.54 -3.51 -2.17
N GLY A 389 10.67 -3.32 -1.18
CA GLY A 389 11.08 -2.75 0.10
C GLY A 389 11.92 -3.75 0.87
N SER A 390 11.33 -4.88 1.26
CA SER A 390 12.02 -5.94 1.99
C SER A 390 11.78 -7.32 1.36
N VAL A 391 12.85 -8.12 1.29
CA VAL A 391 12.79 -9.51 0.83
C VAL A 391 13.47 -10.44 1.83
N TYR A 392 13.02 -11.72 1.87
CA TYR A 392 13.60 -12.74 2.76
C TYR A 392 13.77 -14.07 2.03
N ASN A 393 14.98 -14.62 1.98
CA ASN A 393 15.31 -15.88 1.27
C ASN A 393 14.76 -15.91 -0.18
N ALA A 394 14.84 -14.79 -0.88
CA ALA A 394 14.23 -14.59 -2.19
C ALA A 394 15.27 -14.58 -3.31
N THR A 395 14.82 -14.89 -4.52
CA THR A 395 15.58 -14.66 -5.75
C THR A 395 14.89 -13.58 -6.58
N ILE A 396 15.62 -12.53 -6.93
CA ILE A 396 15.16 -11.45 -7.82
C ILE A 396 16.08 -11.44 -9.03
N LYS A 397 15.51 -11.60 -10.22
CA LYS A 397 16.36 -11.76 -11.41
C LYS A 397 15.76 -11.18 -12.68
N ASP A 398 16.66 -10.93 -13.63
CA ASP A 398 16.32 -10.55 -15.02
C ASP A 398 15.41 -9.31 -15.11
N ILE A 399 15.59 -8.31 -14.22
CA ILE A 399 14.82 -7.06 -14.19
C ILE A 399 15.64 -5.93 -14.81
N VAL A 400 15.01 -5.13 -15.66
CA VAL A 400 15.56 -3.89 -16.19
C VAL A 400 14.79 -2.70 -15.63
N MET A 401 15.45 -1.82 -14.87
CA MET A 401 14.87 -0.58 -14.33
C MET A 401 15.30 0.62 -15.16
N ALA A 402 14.36 1.53 -15.46
CA ALA A 402 14.67 2.76 -16.17
C ALA A 402 13.98 3.98 -15.53
N ASN A 403 14.59 5.16 -15.69
CA ASN A 403 14.04 6.42 -15.16
C ASN A 403 13.68 6.36 -13.67
N VAL A 404 14.58 5.79 -12.88
CA VAL A 404 14.41 5.73 -11.40
C VAL A 404 14.58 7.14 -10.84
N ASN A 405 13.61 7.60 -10.04
CA ASN A 405 13.64 8.90 -9.39
C ASN A 405 13.23 8.79 -7.92
N ILE A 406 14.21 8.54 -7.06
CA ILE A 406 14.02 8.36 -5.62
C ILE A 406 14.69 9.53 -4.90
N ASP A 407 13.93 10.27 -4.07
CA ASP A 407 14.45 11.29 -3.17
C ASP A 407 13.89 11.10 -1.76
N LEU A 408 14.69 10.48 -0.91
CA LEU A 408 14.41 10.15 0.48
C LEU A 408 15.55 10.57 1.41
N ALA A 409 16.30 11.60 1.06
CA ALA A 409 17.36 12.12 1.93
C ALA A 409 16.78 12.58 3.27
N CYS A 410 15.78 13.44 3.23
CA CYS A 410 15.08 13.92 4.40
C CYS A 410 13.75 14.56 3.95
N ASP A 411 12.65 13.88 4.21
CA ASP A 411 11.32 14.44 3.92
C ASP A 411 10.81 15.18 5.16
N GLU A 412 10.90 16.51 5.11
CA GLU A 412 10.51 17.40 6.20
C GLU A 412 8.98 17.41 6.41
N LYS A 413 8.19 17.22 5.36
CA LYS A 413 6.73 17.24 5.42
C LYS A 413 6.21 15.96 6.09
N GLU A 414 6.67 14.81 5.63
CA GLU A 414 6.25 13.51 6.13
C GLU A 414 7.07 13.03 7.34
N LYS A 415 8.14 13.76 7.69
CA LYS A 415 9.10 13.38 8.74
C LYS A 415 9.65 11.98 8.53
N VAL A 416 10.19 11.74 7.34
CA VAL A 416 10.71 10.44 6.90
C VAL A 416 12.11 10.57 6.33
N VAL A 417 12.93 9.55 6.55
CA VAL A 417 14.25 9.39 5.94
C VAL A 417 14.40 8.00 5.32
N GLY A 418 15.05 7.92 4.17
CA GLY A 418 15.37 6.66 3.51
C GLY A 418 16.57 5.97 4.17
N ASP A 419 16.31 5.07 5.11
CA ASP A 419 17.37 4.31 5.82
C ASP A 419 18.02 3.25 4.95
N SER A 420 17.25 2.57 4.13
CA SER A 420 17.74 1.48 3.26
C SER A 420 17.09 1.64 1.88
N VAL A 421 17.83 2.16 0.92
CA VAL A 421 17.30 2.56 -0.40
C VAL A 421 18.11 1.89 -1.51
N GLY A 422 17.43 1.14 -2.36
CA GLY A 422 18.01 0.55 -3.57
C GLY A 422 16.99 0.53 -4.69
N ALA A 423 17.38 0.66 -5.95
CA ALA A 423 16.39 0.64 -7.03
C ALA A 423 15.64 -0.70 -7.12
N ILE A 424 16.35 -1.81 -6.90
CA ILE A 424 15.76 -3.16 -6.95
C ILE A 424 15.24 -3.56 -5.56
N VAL A 425 16.10 -3.55 -4.54
CA VAL A 425 15.78 -3.99 -3.17
C VAL A 425 16.25 -2.97 -2.16
N GLY A 426 15.34 -2.47 -1.31
CA GLY A 426 15.71 -1.61 -0.19
C GLY A 426 16.45 -2.40 0.90
N PHE A 427 15.85 -3.50 1.37
CA PHE A 427 16.39 -4.33 2.45
C PHE A 427 16.32 -5.83 2.15
N ALA A 428 17.45 -6.50 2.18
CA ALA A 428 17.57 -7.93 1.96
C ALA A 428 17.92 -8.66 3.27
N ALA A 429 17.11 -9.67 3.62
CA ALA A 429 17.40 -10.56 4.74
C ALA A 429 17.23 -12.02 4.35
N GLY A 430 17.84 -12.92 5.10
CA GLY A 430 17.76 -14.36 4.85
C GLY A 430 18.64 -15.16 5.78
N ASN A 431 18.50 -16.48 5.73
CA ASN A 431 19.33 -17.43 6.44
C ASN A 431 20.64 -17.74 5.66
N LYS A 432 21.48 -18.61 6.21
CA LYS A 432 22.74 -19.01 5.60
C LYS A 432 22.59 -20.02 4.45
N GLU A 433 21.57 -20.84 4.51
CA GLU A 433 21.37 -21.92 3.56
C GLU A 433 20.83 -21.37 2.23
N THR A 434 19.72 -20.65 2.27
CA THR A 434 19.06 -20.10 1.09
C THR A 434 19.56 -18.69 0.78
N GLY A 435 19.41 -17.78 1.75
CA GLY A 435 19.81 -16.37 1.59
C GLY A 435 19.02 -15.61 0.53
N VAL A 436 19.61 -14.54 0.02
CA VAL A 436 19.04 -13.71 -1.04
C VAL A 436 19.94 -13.73 -2.27
N THR A 437 19.36 -13.91 -3.44
CA THR A 437 20.06 -13.82 -4.72
C THR A 437 19.45 -12.71 -5.58
N ILE A 438 20.31 -11.80 -6.07
CA ILE A 438 19.94 -10.78 -7.06
C ILE A 438 20.82 -11.03 -8.28
N GLU A 439 20.23 -11.36 -9.42
CA GLU A 439 21.01 -11.72 -10.60
C GLU A 439 20.49 -11.09 -11.88
N ASN A 440 21.39 -10.76 -12.80
CA ASN A 440 21.09 -10.22 -14.13
C ASN A 440 20.18 -8.97 -14.09
N CYS A 441 20.22 -8.17 -13.01
CA CYS A 441 19.41 -6.98 -12.89
C CYS A 441 20.18 -5.75 -13.36
N GLU A 442 19.49 -4.84 -14.07
CA GLU A 442 20.11 -3.64 -14.62
C GLU A 442 19.29 -2.38 -14.28
N VAL A 443 19.97 -1.34 -13.79
CA VAL A 443 19.42 0.00 -13.60
C VAL A 443 20.05 0.91 -14.66
N LEU A 444 19.27 1.22 -15.70
CA LEU A 444 19.74 1.94 -16.90
C LEU A 444 19.96 3.43 -16.67
N SER A 445 19.12 4.06 -15.84
CA SER A 445 19.15 5.51 -15.66
C SER A 445 18.39 5.95 -14.40
N GLY A 446 18.71 7.16 -13.94
CA GLY A 446 17.96 7.81 -12.88
C GLY A 446 18.82 8.40 -11.76
N SER A 447 18.14 8.78 -10.67
CA SER A 447 18.73 9.32 -9.46
C SER A 447 18.15 8.60 -8.24
N ILE A 448 19.01 8.15 -7.35
CA ILE A 448 18.67 7.45 -6.12
C ILE A 448 19.27 8.23 -4.96
N VAL A 449 18.43 8.90 -4.20
CA VAL A 449 18.84 9.73 -3.07
C VAL A 449 18.21 9.18 -1.79
N GLY A 450 18.99 9.07 -0.73
CA GLY A 450 18.50 8.60 0.57
C GLY A 450 19.36 9.11 1.73
N TYR A 451 19.05 8.63 2.92
CA TYR A 451 19.67 9.12 4.14
C TYR A 451 20.87 8.27 4.55
N ASP A 452 20.70 6.95 4.73
CA ASP A 452 21.77 6.10 5.27
C ASP A 452 22.32 5.11 4.22
N ALA A 453 21.84 3.88 4.14
CA ALA A 453 22.39 2.86 3.26
C ALA A 453 21.72 2.93 1.88
N VAL A 454 22.34 3.61 0.93
CA VAL A 454 21.79 3.88 -0.39
C VAL A 454 22.66 3.26 -1.48
N ALA A 455 22.03 2.52 -2.40
CA ALA A 455 22.76 1.92 -3.52
C ALA A 455 21.94 1.81 -4.81
N GLY A 456 22.65 1.53 -5.91
CA GLY A 456 22.02 1.31 -7.20
C GLY A 456 21.14 0.05 -7.24
N ILE A 457 21.56 -1.03 -6.58
CA ILE A 457 20.90 -2.33 -6.63
C ILE A 457 20.25 -2.68 -5.30
N VAL A 458 21.03 -2.83 -4.21
CA VAL A 458 20.53 -3.22 -2.89
C VAL A 458 20.97 -2.20 -1.85
N GLY A 459 20.01 -1.57 -1.16
CA GLY A 459 20.30 -0.58 -0.13
C GLY A 459 21.02 -1.18 1.05
N ARG A 460 20.44 -2.18 1.70
CA ARG A 460 21.01 -2.82 2.89
C ARG A 460 20.80 -4.34 2.89
N SER A 461 21.76 -5.07 3.46
CA SER A 461 21.60 -6.50 3.69
C SER A 461 21.97 -6.90 5.13
N TYR A 462 21.09 -7.64 5.78
CA TYR A 462 21.32 -8.40 7.00
C TYR A 462 21.03 -9.89 6.77
N SER A 463 21.38 -10.39 5.59
CA SER A 463 21.21 -11.78 5.23
C SER A 463 22.41 -12.63 5.69
N GLY A 464 22.16 -13.85 6.14
CA GLY A 464 23.20 -14.84 6.39
C GLY A 464 23.99 -15.19 5.12
N LYS A 465 23.35 -15.05 3.95
CA LYS A 465 23.97 -15.15 2.63
C LYS A 465 23.30 -14.16 1.69
N ILE A 466 24.09 -13.36 0.98
CA ILE A 466 23.61 -12.57 -0.16
C ILE A 466 24.55 -12.75 -1.36
N THR A 467 23.95 -12.99 -2.53
CA THR A 467 24.66 -13.05 -3.80
C THR A 467 24.10 -12.00 -4.75
N ILE A 468 24.95 -11.12 -5.27
CA ILE A 468 24.60 -10.15 -6.32
C ILE A 468 25.48 -10.47 -7.52
N GLU A 469 24.87 -10.91 -8.62
CA GLU A 469 25.62 -11.43 -9.76
C GLU A 469 25.15 -10.85 -11.09
N ASN A 470 26.07 -10.49 -11.98
CA ASN A 470 25.81 -9.93 -13.31
C ASN A 470 24.91 -8.69 -13.28
N CYS A 471 24.93 -7.91 -12.19
CA CYS A 471 24.08 -6.73 -12.04
C CYS A 471 24.82 -5.45 -12.49
N LYS A 472 24.05 -4.49 -13.05
CA LYS A 472 24.59 -3.23 -13.52
C LYS A 472 23.82 -2.04 -12.96
N ASN A 473 24.54 -1.00 -12.54
CA ASN A 473 23.95 0.28 -12.16
C ASN A 473 24.54 1.42 -12.99
N ALA A 474 23.70 2.18 -13.66
CA ALA A 474 24.07 3.43 -14.33
C ALA A 474 23.35 4.67 -13.74
N ALA A 475 22.44 4.48 -12.78
CA ALA A 475 21.83 5.59 -12.05
C ALA A 475 22.83 6.26 -11.11
N THR A 476 22.66 7.57 -10.89
CA THR A 476 23.41 8.29 -9.86
C THR A 476 22.93 7.92 -8.46
N VAL A 477 23.84 7.78 -7.52
CA VAL A 477 23.52 7.43 -6.12
C VAL A 477 24.03 8.51 -5.20
N SER A 478 23.17 9.02 -4.32
CA SER A 478 23.54 10.01 -3.33
C SER A 478 22.99 9.65 -1.95
N ALA A 479 23.78 9.83 -0.91
CA ALA A 479 23.33 9.63 0.47
C ALA A 479 23.87 10.69 1.41
N ILE A 480 23.13 10.96 2.47
CA ILE A 480 23.63 11.77 3.58
C ILE A 480 24.79 11.03 4.26
N ARG A 481 24.67 9.71 4.46
CA ARG A 481 25.67 8.91 5.17
C ARG A 481 26.41 7.92 4.29
N ARG A 482 25.78 6.83 3.87
CA ARG A 482 26.42 5.73 3.13
C ARG A 482 25.90 5.63 1.72
N ALA A 483 26.71 5.95 0.75
CA ALA A 483 26.38 5.82 -0.67
C ALA A 483 27.23 4.77 -1.35
N CYS A 484 26.63 3.90 -2.17
CA CYS A 484 27.33 2.84 -2.86
C CYS A 484 26.76 2.55 -4.25
N GLY A 485 27.58 2.01 -5.16
CA GLY A 485 27.12 1.68 -6.52
C GLY A 485 26.21 0.45 -6.56
N ILE A 486 26.52 -0.62 -5.81
CA ILE A 486 25.84 -1.92 -5.89
C ILE A 486 25.17 -2.30 -4.56
N LEU A 487 25.93 -2.37 -3.43
CA LEU A 487 25.41 -2.75 -2.12
C LEU A 487 25.74 -1.68 -1.08
N GLY A 488 24.73 -0.95 -0.61
CA GLY A 488 24.88 0.24 0.23
C GLY A 488 25.46 -0.07 1.62
N TYR A 489 25.00 -1.13 2.26
CA TYR A 489 25.57 -1.59 3.53
C TYR A 489 25.22 -3.04 3.81
N THR A 490 26.21 -3.83 4.25
CA THR A 490 25.97 -5.19 4.73
C THR A 490 26.58 -5.39 6.12
N ASN A 491 25.81 -6.02 7.01
CA ASN A 491 26.24 -6.36 8.35
C ASN A 491 25.52 -7.63 8.83
N THR A 492 26.28 -8.61 9.26
CA THR A 492 25.75 -9.88 9.76
C THR A 492 25.85 -10.04 11.27
N SER A 493 26.25 -8.98 12.01
CA SER A 493 26.34 -9.02 13.48
C SER A 493 25.02 -9.36 14.17
N TYR A 494 23.88 -9.19 13.47
CA TYR A 494 22.54 -9.59 13.93
C TYR A 494 22.21 -11.06 13.64
N ILE A 495 23.07 -11.78 12.90
CA ILE A 495 22.93 -13.20 12.59
C ILE A 495 23.95 -13.96 13.45
N LYS A 496 23.47 -14.78 14.39
CA LYS A 496 24.29 -15.44 15.41
C LYS A 496 25.51 -16.17 14.89
N ASP A 497 25.50 -16.60 13.62
CA ASP A 497 26.54 -17.46 13.06
C ASP A 497 27.35 -16.81 11.93
N GLY A 498 27.35 -15.50 11.81
CA GLY A 498 28.02 -14.75 10.75
C GLY A 498 27.32 -14.86 9.40
N GLY A 499 27.83 -14.25 8.37
CA GLY A 499 27.26 -14.29 7.03
C GLY A 499 28.27 -14.01 5.94
N SER A 500 27.83 -14.21 4.68
CA SER A 500 28.64 -13.96 3.50
C SER A 500 27.94 -13.04 2.51
N ALA A 501 28.71 -12.24 1.80
CA ALA A 501 28.25 -11.44 0.68
C ALA A 501 29.13 -11.70 -0.53
N ALA A 502 28.53 -12.06 -1.67
CA ALA A 502 29.24 -12.26 -2.92
C ALA A 502 28.74 -11.27 -3.98
N ILE A 503 29.66 -10.50 -4.55
CA ILE A 503 29.40 -9.58 -5.66
C ILE A 503 30.21 -10.04 -6.85
N LYS A 504 29.53 -10.57 -7.88
CA LYS A 504 30.18 -11.22 -9.01
C LYS A 504 29.78 -10.56 -10.33
N ASN A 505 30.75 -10.25 -11.17
CA ASN A 505 30.54 -9.69 -12.51
C ASN A 505 29.62 -8.47 -12.56
N CYS A 506 29.60 -7.68 -11.48
CA CYS A 506 28.75 -6.49 -11.39
C CYS A 506 29.49 -5.24 -11.89
N THR A 507 28.75 -4.31 -12.45
CA THR A 507 29.30 -3.04 -12.94
C THR A 507 28.53 -1.86 -12.37
N ASN A 508 29.23 -0.94 -11.71
CA ASN A 508 28.70 0.38 -11.43
C ASN A 508 29.27 1.40 -12.40
N SER A 509 28.43 2.07 -13.17
CA SER A 509 28.78 3.18 -14.05
C SER A 509 28.21 4.50 -13.56
N GLY A 510 27.26 4.46 -12.60
CA GLY A 510 26.68 5.65 -12.01
C GLY A 510 27.64 6.33 -11.02
N ASN A 511 27.56 7.66 -10.95
CA ASN A 511 28.32 8.42 -9.96
C ASN A 511 27.75 8.19 -8.56
N VAL A 512 28.64 8.09 -7.57
CA VAL A 512 28.28 7.82 -6.16
C VAL A 512 28.77 8.96 -5.29
N LYS A 513 27.87 9.55 -4.48
CA LYS A 513 28.18 10.72 -3.68
C LYS A 513 27.65 10.60 -2.26
N GLN A 514 28.49 10.84 -1.27
CA GLN A 514 28.08 11.15 0.09
C GLN A 514 28.02 12.68 0.23
N THR A 515 26.88 13.24 0.76
CA THR A 515 26.52 14.65 0.57
C THR A 515 26.68 15.55 1.79
N CYS A 516 26.72 15.02 3.00
CA CYS A 516 26.71 15.81 4.23
C CYS A 516 28.02 15.71 5.02
N THR A 517 28.28 16.72 5.85
CA THR A 517 29.24 16.66 6.95
C THR A 517 28.52 16.33 8.26
N PRO A 518 29.22 15.98 9.36
CA PRO A 518 28.57 15.83 10.66
C PRO A 518 27.73 17.01 11.10
N ASP A 519 28.19 18.24 10.81
CA ASP A 519 27.48 19.48 11.17
C ASP A 519 26.22 19.72 10.35
N THR A 520 26.09 19.10 9.19
CA THR A 520 24.94 19.23 8.28
C THR A 520 24.07 17.98 8.23
N ASP A 521 24.41 16.91 8.97
CA ASP A 521 23.55 15.74 9.15
C ASP A 521 22.36 16.12 10.05
N PRO A 522 21.10 15.96 9.58
CA PRO A 522 19.91 16.26 10.39
C PRO A 522 19.87 15.56 11.75
N ALA A 523 20.53 14.42 11.92
CA ALA A 523 20.64 13.73 13.21
C ALA A 523 21.89 14.11 14.02
N GLY A 524 22.73 15.02 13.54
CA GLY A 524 23.87 15.57 14.28
C GLY A 524 24.89 14.53 14.74
N LYS A 525 25.20 13.52 13.90
CA LYS A 525 26.14 12.45 14.29
C LYS A 525 27.58 12.87 14.06
N GLU A 526 28.34 13.07 15.13
CA GLU A 526 29.76 13.43 15.09
C GLU A 526 30.67 12.28 14.62
N ASN A 527 30.20 11.03 14.68
CA ASN A 527 31.02 9.87 14.33
C ASN A 527 31.22 9.73 12.82
N LEU A 528 32.41 10.06 12.34
CA LEU A 528 32.81 9.98 10.94
C LEU A 528 32.67 8.58 10.31
N SER A 529 32.57 7.52 11.11
CA SER A 529 32.35 6.17 10.60
C SER A 529 30.99 5.97 9.90
N TYR A 530 30.04 6.90 10.08
CA TYR A 530 28.77 6.88 9.36
C TYR A 530 28.86 7.45 7.93
N TYR A 531 29.88 8.29 7.64
CA TYR A 531 30.01 8.97 6.36
C TYR A 531 30.95 8.20 5.45
N GLN A 532 30.37 7.44 4.52
CA GLN A 532 31.10 6.47 3.72
C GLN A 532 30.62 6.49 2.27
N VAL A 533 31.53 6.27 1.34
CA VAL A 533 31.22 6.09 -0.07
C VAL A 533 32.06 4.97 -0.67
N ALA A 534 31.45 4.07 -1.42
CA ALA A 534 32.15 3.00 -2.10
C ALA A 534 31.57 2.73 -3.51
N GLY A 535 32.41 2.17 -4.38
CA GLY A 535 32.01 1.84 -5.74
C GLY A 535 31.09 0.63 -5.82
N LEU A 536 31.37 -0.42 -5.03
CA LEU A 536 30.66 -1.70 -5.12
C LEU A 536 29.96 -2.11 -3.82
N ALA A 537 30.62 -1.98 -2.65
CA ALA A 537 30.01 -2.36 -1.38
C ALA A 537 30.54 -1.60 -0.18
N ILE A 538 29.70 -1.43 0.84
CA ILE A 538 30.07 -0.98 2.18
C ILE A 538 29.74 -2.10 3.17
N CYS A 539 30.72 -2.51 3.99
CA CYS A 539 30.60 -3.61 4.93
C CYS A 539 30.75 -3.13 6.37
N GLY A 540 29.91 -3.62 7.27
CA GLY A 540 30.07 -3.43 8.71
C GLY A 540 31.18 -4.33 9.23
N GLY A 541 32.31 -3.78 9.63
CA GLY A 541 33.46 -4.45 10.27
C GLY A 541 33.98 -5.72 9.57
N LYS A 542 35.29 -5.81 9.42
CA LYS A 542 35.94 -6.90 8.67
C LYS A 542 35.67 -8.32 9.21
N ASP A 543 35.35 -8.44 10.49
CA ASP A 543 35.11 -9.74 11.15
C ASP A 543 33.61 -10.12 11.19
N SER A 544 32.72 -9.29 10.67
CA SER A 544 31.28 -9.53 10.75
C SER A 544 30.67 -10.06 9.45
N VAL A 545 31.32 -9.90 8.30
CA VAL A 545 30.86 -10.36 6.99
C VAL A 545 32.05 -10.84 6.16
N GLU A 546 31.98 -12.06 5.66
CA GLU A 546 32.88 -12.51 4.61
C GLU A 546 32.37 -11.96 3.26
N ILE A 547 33.12 -11.01 2.68
CA ILE A 547 32.76 -10.47 1.36
C ILE A 547 33.73 -10.98 0.30
N THR A 548 33.15 -11.49 -0.81
CA THR A 548 33.92 -11.90 -1.99
C THR A 548 33.47 -11.03 -3.18
N ILE A 549 34.46 -10.41 -3.87
CA ILE A 549 34.21 -9.65 -5.11
C ILE A 549 35.03 -10.28 -6.23
N THR A 550 34.33 -10.68 -7.30
CA THR A 550 34.96 -11.33 -8.45
C THR A 550 34.44 -10.73 -9.75
N GLY A 551 35.33 -10.32 -10.67
CA GLY A 551 34.97 -9.81 -11.97
C GLY A 551 34.15 -8.50 -11.97
N SER A 552 34.00 -7.84 -10.81
CA SER A 552 33.15 -6.65 -10.66
C SER A 552 33.98 -5.36 -10.71
N VAL A 553 33.44 -4.32 -11.33
CA VAL A 553 34.14 -3.06 -11.58
C VAL A 553 33.30 -1.84 -11.24
N ASN A 554 33.96 -0.78 -10.78
CA ASN A 554 33.36 0.54 -10.66
C ASN A 554 33.99 1.49 -11.66
N ASN A 555 33.18 1.98 -12.59
CA ASN A 555 33.54 2.98 -13.59
C ASN A 555 33.03 4.38 -13.23
N GLY A 556 32.11 4.48 -12.25
CA GLY A 556 31.53 5.74 -11.81
C GLY A 556 32.48 6.55 -10.92
N THR A 557 32.25 7.85 -10.87
CA THR A 557 32.99 8.76 -9.98
C THR A 557 32.50 8.59 -8.54
N ILE A 558 33.44 8.62 -7.60
CA ILE A 558 33.16 8.56 -6.17
C ILE A 558 33.49 9.91 -5.54
N THR A 559 32.53 10.50 -4.80
CA THR A 559 32.71 11.78 -4.13
C THR A 559 32.32 11.69 -2.65
N LEU A 560 33.24 12.07 -1.77
CA LEU A 560 33.01 12.16 -0.33
C LEU A 560 33.08 13.63 0.10
N THR A 561 32.04 14.09 0.80
CA THR A 561 31.95 15.49 1.30
C THR A 561 32.50 15.58 2.73
N ALA A 562 32.21 14.61 3.58
CA ALA A 562 32.75 14.57 4.95
C ALA A 562 34.18 14.07 4.97
N ASN A 563 34.91 14.34 6.06
CA ASN A 563 36.23 13.71 6.33
C ASN A 563 36.07 12.24 6.77
N GLY A 564 35.22 11.49 6.08
CA GLY A 564 34.96 10.08 6.32
C GLY A 564 35.85 9.17 5.49
N LYS A 565 35.33 8.01 5.12
CA LYS A 565 36.06 6.99 4.36
C LYS A 565 35.51 6.77 2.97
N GLN A 566 36.41 6.60 2.00
CA GLN A 566 36.01 6.28 0.62
C GLN A 566 36.89 5.13 0.06
N ASP A 567 36.31 4.32 -0.81
CA ASP A 567 37.01 3.30 -1.58
C ASP A 567 36.31 3.10 -2.95
N LYS A 568 37.10 2.85 -3.99
CA LYS A 568 36.60 2.63 -5.35
C LYS A 568 35.89 1.29 -5.50
N THR A 569 36.10 0.36 -4.62
CA THR A 569 35.54 -0.99 -4.64
C THR A 569 34.75 -1.29 -3.37
N VAL A 570 35.42 -1.60 -2.28
CA VAL A 570 34.81 -2.01 -1.01
C VAL A 570 35.35 -1.20 0.14
N LEU A 571 34.48 -0.76 1.01
CA LEU A 571 34.81 -0.11 2.25
C LEU A 571 34.36 -0.95 3.45
N TYR A 572 35.26 -1.13 4.42
CA TYR A 572 34.93 -1.75 5.70
C TYR A 572 34.82 -0.69 6.80
N SER A 573 33.66 -0.70 7.51
CA SER A 573 33.52 0.09 8.73
C SER A 573 34.45 -0.48 9.81
N GLU A 574 35.15 0.39 10.57
CA GLU A 574 35.93 -0.08 11.71
C GLU A 574 35.00 -0.60 12.81
N LYS A 575 35.42 -1.70 13.46
CA LYS A 575 34.89 -2.06 14.78
C LYS A 575 35.23 -0.92 15.76
N LYS A 576 34.24 -0.50 16.55
CA LYS A 576 34.50 0.24 17.78
C LYS A 576 35.17 -0.64 18.79
#